data_56621dafab0b9b95676048b59b07a5e4
#
_entry.id   56621dafab0b9b95676048b59b07a5e4
#
_cell.length_a   1.000
_cell.length_b   1.000
_cell.length_c   1.000
_cell.angle_alpha   90.00
_cell.angle_beta   90.00
_cell.angle_gamma   90.00
#
_symmetry.space_group_name_H-M   'P 1'
#
loop_
_entity.id
_entity.type
_entity.pdbx_description
1 polymer ?
#
loop_
_entity_poly.entity_id
_entity_poly.type
_entity_poly.pdbx_seq_one_letter_code
_entity_poly.pdbx_strand_id
1 'polypeptide(L)'
;MNSVADVWTNVLQQLKKDLSETTITTWFDELTAVDIRENTFYLHCPNDFKKRYIESLFIKNIKAALQDLFSMEFEVKILDEAGLLEFQGGAPKKNSDRFTYEDFTFETFVVGPSNKLAYAASMAVAEHPAQNYNPLLIYGDSGLGKTHLLYAIANVIRQNDPAAKIVYIKGDDFINEFIELIRAGRGSDFRAKYREADLLLVDDV
;
A
#
# COMPACT_ATOMS: atom_id res chain seq x y z
N MET A 1 -24.28 -0.05 -25.85
CA MET A 1 -23.79 -0.60 -24.56
C MET A 1 -22.69 0.31 -24.09
N ASN A 2 -22.87 0.96 -22.96
CA ASN A 2 -21.79 1.80 -22.40
C ASN A 2 -20.67 0.87 -21.92
N SER A 3 -19.43 1.18 -22.24
CA SER A 3 -18.30 0.41 -21.73
C SER A 3 -18.20 0.57 -20.21
N VAL A 4 -17.53 -0.37 -19.53
CA VAL A 4 -17.30 -0.27 -18.07
C VAL A 4 -16.56 1.03 -17.72
N ALA A 5 -15.69 1.49 -18.62
CA ALA A 5 -15.00 2.77 -18.51
C ALA A 5 -15.96 3.98 -18.58
N ASP A 6 -16.98 3.92 -19.44
CA ASP A 6 -18.01 4.98 -19.51
C ASP A 6 -18.82 5.05 -18.21
N VAL A 7 -19.13 3.89 -17.63
CA VAL A 7 -19.81 3.82 -16.32
C VAL A 7 -18.95 4.51 -15.25
N TRP A 8 -17.65 4.21 -15.21
CA TRP A 8 -16.75 4.82 -14.24
C TRP A 8 -16.65 6.34 -14.42
N THR A 9 -16.58 6.80 -15.66
CA THR A 9 -16.60 8.24 -15.96
C THR A 9 -17.85 8.92 -15.41
N ASN A 10 -19.03 8.30 -15.56
CA ASN A 10 -20.27 8.82 -15.02
C ASN A 10 -20.30 8.79 -13.48
N VAL A 11 -19.76 7.74 -12.86
CA VAL A 11 -19.60 7.67 -11.39
C VAL A 11 -18.72 8.80 -10.89
N LEU A 12 -17.57 9.06 -11.55
CA LEU A 12 -16.68 10.18 -11.18
C LEU A 12 -17.39 11.54 -11.33
N GLN A 13 -18.23 11.74 -12.35
CA GLN A 13 -19.02 12.96 -12.48
C GLN A 13 -20.04 13.13 -11.35
N GLN A 14 -20.63 12.02 -10.90
CA GLN A 14 -21.55 12.04 -9.76
C GLN A 14 -20.81 12.37 -8.47
N LEU A 15 -19.67 11.72 -8.24
CA LEU A 15 -18.81 11.97 -7.08
C LEU A 15 -18.32 13.42 -6.96
N LYS A 16 -18.12 14.12 -8.10
CA LYS A 16 -17.76 15.55 -8.13
C LYS A 16 -18.83 16.47 -7.53
N LYS A 17 -20.06 16.01 -7.37
CA LYS A 17 -21.12 16.80 -6.72
C LYS A 17 -20.93 16.88 -5.21
N ASP A 18 -20.36 15.82 -4.61
CA ASP A 18 -20.25 15.65 -3.16
C ASP A 18 -18.80 15.80 -2.68
N LEU A 19 -17.82 15.59 -3.57
CA LEU A 19 -16.39 15.63 -3.25
C LEU A 19 -15.70 16.75 -4.03
N SER A 20 -14.69 17.36 -3.40
CA SER A 20 -13.89 18.39 -4.06
C SER A 20 -13.10 17.85 -5.24
N GLU A 21 -12.80 18.68 -6.23
CA GLU A 21 -11.99 18.30 -7.39
C GLU A 21 -10.60 17.79 -6.96
N THR A 22 -10.01 18.40 -5.95
CA THR A 22 -8.74 17.98 -5.37
C THR A 22 -8.85 16.56 -4.79
N THR A 23 -9.95 16.22 -4.10
CA THR A 23 -10.17 14.87 -3.58
C THR A 23 -10.27 13.86 -4.72
N ILE A 24 -10.99 14.20 -5.79
CA ILE A 24 -11.13 13.31 -6.95
C ILE A 24 -9.79 13.06 -7.63
N THR A 25 -9.01 14.08 -7.90
CA THR A 25 -7.71 13.95 -8.57
C THR A 25 -6.67 13.25 -7.69
N THR A 26 -6.72 13.43 -6.38
CA THR A 26 -5.75 12.79 -5.47
C THR A 26 -6.02 11.29 -5.30
N TRP A 27 -7.28 10.91 -5.15
CA TRP A 27 -7.62 9.55 -4.73
C TRP A 27 -8.15 8.65 -5.85
N PHE A 28 -8.77 9.21 -6.88
CA PHE A 28 -9.48 8.42 -7.88
C PHE A 28 -8.83 8.39 -9.26
N ASP A 29 -7.80 9.21 -9.52
CA ASP A 29 -7.15 9.31 -10.84
C ASP A 29 -6.46 8.01 -11.29
N GLU A 30 -5.94 7.22 -10.34
CA GLU A 30 -5.30 5.93 -10.62
C GLU A 30 -6.29 4.75 -10.63
N LEU A 31 -7.56 4.99 -10.25
CA LEU A 31 -8.58 3.95 -10.29
C LEU A 31 -9.05 3.69 -11.71
N THR A 32 -9.03 2.43 -12.11
CA THR A 32 -9.57 1.99 -13.39
C THR A 32 -10.70 1.00 -13.21
N ALA A 33 -11.75 1.15 -14.01
CA ALA A 33 -12.86 0.20 -14.02
C ALA A 33 -12.43 -1.08 -14.75
N VAL A 34 -12.63 -2.22 -14.10
CA VAL A 34 -12.24 -3.54 -14.61
C VAL A 34 -13.43 -4.25 -15.25
N ASP A 35 -14.49 -4.44 -14.48
CA ASP A 35 -15.67 -5.20 -14.92
C ASP A 35 -16.89 -4.93 -14.03
N ILE A 36 -18.05 -5.36 -14.53
CA ILE A 36 -19.30 -5.44 -13.75
C ILE A 36 -19.81 -6.86 -13.88
N ARG A 37 -19.86 -7.61 -12.79
CA ARG A 37 -20.41 -8.97 -12.76
C ARG A 37 -21.52 -9.03 -11.75
N GLU A 38 -22.69 -9.47 -12.20
CA GLU A 38 -23.90 -9.45 -11.39
C GLU A 38 -24.14 -8.05 -10.82
N ASN A 39 -24.15 -7.89 -9.50
CA ASN A 39 -24.29 -6.60 -8.80
C ASN A 39 -22.98 -6.13 -8.19
N THR A 40 -21.84 -6.56 -8.69
CA THR A 40 -20.51 -6.15 -8.17
C THR A 40 -19.74 -5.36 -9.22
N PHE A 41 -19.36 -4.14 -8.86
CA PHE A 41 -18.49 -3.27 -9.65
C PHE A 41 -17.05 -3.44 -9.23
N TYR A 42 -16.21 -3.88 -10.15
CA TYR A 42 -14.79 -4.13 -9.91
C TYR A 42 -13.95 -2.96 -10.40
N LEU A 43 -13.18 -2.40 -9.49
CA LEU A 43 -12.19 -1.36 -9.76
C LEU A 43 -10.79 -1.93 -9.53
N HIS A 44 -9.80 -1.43 -10.21
CA HIS A 44 -8.38 -1.73 -9.95
C HIS A 44 -7.69 -0.47 -9.43
N CYS A 45 -6.89 -0.65 -8.39
CA CYS A 45 -6.01 0.36 -7.82
C CYS A 45 -4.60 -0.22 -7.69
N PRO A 46 -3.60 0.31 -8.41
CA PRO A 46 -2.23 -0.21 -8.36
C PRO A 46 -1.52 0.12 -7.03
N ASN A 47 -2.05 1.06 -6.27
CA ASN A 47 -1.49 1.52 -5.02
C ASN A 47 -2.31 0.99 -3.83
N ASP A 48 -1.71 0.08 -3.03
CA ASP A 48 -2.35 -0.55 -1.88
C ASP A 48 -2.78 0.45 -0.80
N PHE A 49 -2.05 1.54 -0.63
CA PHE A 49 -2.41 2.57 0.33
C PHE A 49 -3.66 3.31 -0.12
N LYS A 50 -3.70 3.78 -1.38
CA LYS A 50 -4.89 4.41 -1.96
C LYS A 50 -6.10 3.46 -1.92
N LYS A 51 -5.90 2.18 -2.25
CA LYS A 51 -6.95 1.15 -2.16
C LYS A 51 -7.59 1.12 -0.77
N ARG A 52 -6.78 0.91 0.28
CA ARG A 52 -7.28 0.84 1.67
C ARG A 52 -7.96 2.13 2.12
N TYR A 53 -7.42 3.27 1.71
CA TYR A 53 -7.99 4.57 2.05
C TYR A 53 -9.34 4.79 1.38
N ILE A 54 -9.47 4.45 0.10
CA ILE A 54 -10.73 4.53 -0.64
C ILE A 54 -11.77 3.57 -0.06
N GLU A 55 -11.37 2.34 0.25
CA GLU A 55 -12.24 1.35 0.90
C GLU A 55 -12.76 1.83 2.26
N SER A 56 -11.95 2.52 3.04
CA SER A 56 -12.34 3.00 4.37
C SER A 56 -13.24 4.24 4.34
N LEU A 57 -13.00 5.17 3.43
CA LEU A 57 -13.63 6.49 3.45
C LEU A 57 -14.61 6.74 2.31
N PHE A 58 -14.34 6.23 1.12
CA PHE A 58 -15.08 6.60 -0.10
C PHE A 58 -15.93 5.49 -0.69
N ILE A 59 -15.86 4.26 -0.16
CA ILE A 59 -16.63 3.13 -0.70
C ILE A 59 -18.14 3.42 -0.68
N LYS A 60 -18.63 4.10 0.37
CA LYS A 60 -20.04 4.49 0.49
C LYS A 60 -20.45 5.50 -0.57
N ASN A 61 -19.59 6.46 -0.89
CA ASN A 61 -19.83 7.46 -1.92
C ASN A 61 -19.88 6.82 -3.31
N ILE A 62 -18.98 5.87 -3.60
CA ILE A 62 -19.00 5.12 -4.86
C ILE A 62 -20.28 4.29 -4.99
N LYS A 63 -20.70 3.58 -3.92
CA LYS A 63 -21.96 2.81 -3.91
C LYS A 63 -23.18 3.71 -4.12
N ALA A 64 -23.24 4.86 -3.45
CA ALA A 64 -24.32 5.83 -3.61
C ALA A 64 -24.38 6.37 -5.05
N ALA A 65 -23.24 6.73 -5.64
CA ALA A 65 -23.18 7.20 -7.02
C ALA A 65 -23.65 6.13 -8.03
N LEU A 66 -23.28 4.86 -7.81
CA LEU A 66 -23.77 3.74 -8.64
C LEU A 66 -25.28 3.53 -8.47
N GLN A 67 -25.80 3.60 -7.25
CA GLN A 67 -27.22 3.49 -6.96
C GLN A 67 -28.03 4.60 -7.62
N ASP A 68 -27.53 5.83 -7.62
CA ASP A 68 -28.17 6.97 -8.29
C ASP A 68 -28.22 6.78 -9.83
N LEU A 69 -27.18 6.20 -10.41
CA LEU A 69 -27.07 5.99 -11.85
C LEU A 69 -27.92 4.82 -12.36
N PHE A 70 -28.03 3.75 -11.57
CA PHE A 70 -28.65 2.50 -12.01
C PHE A 70 -29.94 2.14 -11.27
N SER A 71 -30.29 2.88 -10.21
CA SER A 71 -31.46 2.62 -9.35
C SER A 71 -31.44 1.20 -8.73
N MET A 72 -30.25 0.66 -8.51
CA MET A 72 -30.03 -0.65 -7.88
C MET A 72 -28.77 -0.62 -7.03
N GLU A 73 -28.72 -1.47 -6.02
CA GLU A 73 -27.55 -1.58 -5.13
C GLU A 73 -26.42 -2.35 -5.79
N PHE A 74 -25.22 -1.82 -5.68
CA PHE A 74 -23.99 -2.45 -6.12
C PHE A 74 -23.07 -2.72 -4.95
N GLU A 75 -22.44 -3.90 -4.97
CA GLU A 75 -21.21 -4.12 -4.24
C GLU A 75 -20.04 -3.50 -5.02
N VAL A 76 -19.04 -2.97 -4.30
CA VAL A 76 -17.84 -2.42 -4.91
C VAL A 76 -16.64 -3.15 -4.36
N LYS A 77 -15.81 -3.70 -5.24
CA LYS A 77 -14.56 -4.36 -4.90
C LYS A 77 -13.41 -3.68 -5.59
N ILE A 78 -12.39 -3.30 -4.82
CA ILE A 78 -11.16 -2.71 -5.34
C ILE A 78 -10.09 -3.78 -5.34
N LEU A 79 -9.60 -4.11 -6.53
CA LEU A 79 -8.57 -5.10 -6.77
C LEU A 79 -7.19 -4.41 -6.74
N ASP A 80 -6.22 -5.01 -6.10
CA ASP A 80 -4.81 -4.75 -6.30
C ASP A 80 -4.28 -5.54 -7.51
N GLU A 81 -2.99 -5.44 -7.80
CA GLU A 81 -2.36 -6.15 -8.93
C GLU A 81 -2.57 -7.67 -8.85
N ALA A 82 -2.47 -8.26 -7.65
CA ALA A 82 -2.68 -9.69 -7.44
C ALA A 82 -4.14 -10.08 -7.68
N GLY A 83 -5.07 -9.34 -7.10
CA GLY A 83 -6.51 -9.54 -7.28
C GLY A 83 -6.96 -9.34 -8.72
N LEU A 84 -6.35 -8.41 -9.47
CA LEU A 84 -6.63 -8.21 -10.88
C LEU A 84 -6.21 -9.41 -11.72
N LEU A 85 -5.05 -9.99 -11.44
CA LEU A 85 -4.57 -11.19 -12.13
C LEU A 85 -5.49 -12.40 -11.88
N GLU A 86 -5.90 -12.62 -10.64
CA GLU A 86 -6.85 -13.68 -10.29
C GLU A 86 -8.20 -13.46 -10.98
N PHE A 87 -8.68 -12.24 -11.01
CA PHE A 87 -9.96 -11.87 -11.62
C PHE A 87 -9.98 -12.15 -13.14
N GLN A 88 -8.86 -11.97 -13.83
CA GLN A 88 -8.69 -12.23 -15.26
C GLN A 88 -8.53 -13.72 -15.60
N GLY A 89 -8.68 -14.62 -14.61
CA GLY A 89 -8.51 -16.06 -14.81
C GLY A 89 -7.06 -16.50 -14.99
N GLY A 90 -6.12 -15.61 -14.68
CA GLY A 90 -4.73 -15.97 -14.49
C GLY A 90 -4.64 -16.79 -13.21
N ALA A 91 -4.23 -18.06 -13.29
CA ALA A 91 -3.64 -18.71 -12.14
C ALA A 91 -2.57 -17.75 -11.60
N PRO A 92 -2.41 -17.59 -10.26
CA PRO A 92 -1.34 -16.80 -9.74
C PRO A 92 -0.06 -17.34 -10.37
N LYS A 93 0.44 -16.65 -11.39
CA LYS A 93 1.77 -16.93 -11.88
C LYS A 93 2.63 -16.64 -10.67
N LYS A 94 3.18 -17.68 -10.05
CA LYS A 94 4.45 -17.56 -9.37
C LYS A 94 5.36 -16.94 -10.43
N ASN A 95 5.40 -15.62 -10.44
CA ASN A 95 6.29 -14.86 -11.30
C ASN A 95 7.70 -15.21 -10.80
N SER A 96 8.30 -16.22 -11.41
CA SER A 96 9.70 -16.58 -11.21
C SER A 96 10.67 -15.45 -11.57
N ASP A 97 10.17 -14.31 -12.04
CA ASP A 97 10.97 -13.15 -12.46
C ASP A 97 10.57 -11.81 -11.80
N ARG A 98 9.60 -11.79 -10.88
CA ARG A 98 9.38 -10.65 -10.00
C ARG A 98 9.78 -11.06 -8.59
N PHE A 99 10.87 -10.48 -8.10
CA PHE A 99 11.21 -10.54 -6.69
C PHE A 99 10.00 -10.06 -5.88
N THR A 100 9.39 -10.97 -5.14
CA THR A 100 8.37 -10.60 -4.16
C THR A 100 9.07 -10.09 -2.91
N TYR A 101 8.39 -9.33 -2.06
CA TYR A 101 8.98 -8.85 -0.81
C TYR A 101 9.45 -10.00 0.10
N GLU A 102 8.90 -11.20 -0.08
CA GLU A 102 9.33 -12.43 0.59
C GLU A 102 10.72 -12.93 0.12
N ASP A 103 11.14 -12.55 -1.09
CA ASP A 103 12.44 -12.93 -1.65
C ASP A 103 13.59 -12.02 -1.16
N PHE A 104 13.26 -10.87 -0.55
CA PHE A 104 14.24 -9.97 0.05
C PHE A 104 14.64 -10.46 1.44
N THR A 105 15.59 -11.38 1.48
CA THR A 105 16.12 -11.96 2.71
C THR A 105 17.61 -11.62 2.87
N PHE A 106 18.15 -11.87 4.05
CA PHE A 106 19.59 -11.69 4.26
C PHE A 106 20.42 -12.68 3.44
N GLU A 107 19.90 -13.87 3.16
CA GLU A 107 20.57 -14.91 2.37
C GLU A 107 20.66 -14.52 0.89
N THR A 108 19.66 -13.82 0.37
CA THR A 108 19.63 -13.38 -1.04
C THR A 108 20.36 -12.04 -1.26
N PHE A 109 20.73 -11.35 -0.18
CA PHE A 109 21.46 -10.08 -0.26
C PHE A 109 22.93 -10.28 -0.63
N VAL A 110 23.39 -9.59 -1.67
CA VAL A 110 24.80 -9.67 -2.08
C VAL A 110 25.66 -8.76 -1.21
N VAL A 111 26.50 -9.36 -0.36
CA VAL A 111 27.39 -8.65 0.54
C VAL A 111 28.70 -8.33 -0.14
N GLY A 112 29.11 -7.07 -0.13
CA GLY A 112 30.39 -6.58 -0.62
C GLY A 112 31.09 -5.65 0.38
N PRO A 113 32.31 -5.19 0.09
CA PRO A 113 33.07 -4.31 0.99
C PRO A 113 32.33 -3.01 1.36
N SER A 114 31.57 -2.44 0.42
CA SER A 114 30.86 -1.17 0.58
C SER A 114 29.59 -1.25 1.41
N ASN A 115 28.95 -2.42 1.48
CA ASN A 115 27.65 -2.58 2.17
C ASN A 115 27.72 -3.53 3.38
N LYS A 116 28.88 -4.10 3.69
CA LYS A 116 29.06 -5.05 4.80
C LYS A 116 28.61 -4.49 6.15
N LEU A 117 28.87 -3.21 6.41
CA LEU A 117 28.46 -2.58 7.65
C LEU A 117 26.93 -2.42 7.73
N ALA A 118 26.29 -1.97 6.64
CA ALA A 118 24.84 -1.85 6.57
C ALA A 118 24.16 -3.22 6.75
N TYR A 119 24.69 -4.26 6.11
CA TYR A 119 24.22 -5.64 6.28
C TYR A 119 24.33 -6.10 7.74
N ALA A 120 25.50 -5.95 8.38
CA ALA A 120 25.72 -6.39 9.76
C ALA A 120 24.81 -5.63 10.76
N ALA A 121 24.67 -4.30 10.56
CA ALA A 121 23.78 -3.49 11.40
C ALA A 121 22.30 -3.90 11.22
N SER A 122 21.87 -4.15 9.98
CA SER A 122 20.52 -4.61 9.69
C SER A 122 20.22 -5.98 10.31
N MET A 123 21.18 -6.90 10.26
CA MET A 123 21.08 -8.21 10.90
C MET A 123 20.96 -8.08 12.42
N ALA A 124 21.78 -7.23 13.04
CA ALA A 124 21.72 -6.99 14.48
C ALA A 124 20.36 -6.39 14.92
N VAL A 125 19.75 -5.52 14.10
CA VAL A 125 18.40 -4.99 14.35
C VAL A 125 17.35 -6.10 14.23
N ALA A 126 17.47 -6.98 13.23
CA ALA A 126 16.54 -8.06 13.02
C ALA A 126 16.56 -9.12 14.14
N GLU A 127 17.75 -9.44 14.63
CA GLU A 127 17.95 -10.43 15.70
C GLU A 127 17.59 -9.87 17.08
N HIS A 128 17.89 -8.58 17.32
CA HIS A 128 17.71 -7.92 18.62
C HIS A 128 17.05 -6.54 18.45
N PRO A 129 15.74 -6.49 18.13
CA PRO A 129 15.03 -5.22 17.94
C PRO A 129 15.12 -4.31 19.17
N ALA A 130 15.28 -3.01 18.93
CA ALA A 130 15.37 -1.95 19.94
C ALA A 130 16.56 -2.00 20.90
N GLN A 131 17.47 -2.99 20.79
CA GLN A 131 18.65 -3.06 21.67
C GLN A 131 19.83 -2.26 21.12
N ASN A 132 20.11 -2.41 19.81
CA ASN A 132 21.20 -1.70 19.12
C ASN A 132 20.62 -1.00 17.89
N TYR A 133 21.27 0.09 17.47
CA TYR A 133 20.90 0.81 16.24
C TYR A 133 19.41 1.19 16.18
N ASN A 134 18.93 1.88 17.20
CA ASN A 134 17.57 2.43 17.18
C ASN A 134 17.62 3.96 17.39
N PRO A 135 17.42 4.74 16.31
CA PRO A 135 17.11 4.33 14.94
C PRO A 135 18.35 3.85 14.16
N LEU A 136 18.13 2.95 13.17
CA LEU A 136 19.12 2.62 12.14
C LEU A 136 18.82 3.44 10.88
N LEU A 137 19.80 4.23 10.43
CA LEU A 137 19.72 4.96 9.15
C LEU A 137 20.67 4.32 8.14
N ILE A 138 20.12 3.85 7.01
CA ILE A 138 20.87 3.30 5.88
C ILE A 138 20.78 4.29 4.72
N TYR A 139 21.91 4.80 4.27
CA TYR A 139 22.00 5.75 3.17
C TYR A 139 22.99 5.29 2.09
N GLY A 140 22.82 5.79 0.89
CA GLY A 140 23.66 5.48 -0.26
C GLY A 140 22.87 5.64 -1.58
N ASP A 141 23.57 5.46 -2.70
CA ASP A 141 23.00 5.63 -4.03
C ASP A 141 21.86 4.65 -4.31
N SER A 142 21.07 4.96 -5.35
CA SER A 142 20.00 4.07 -5.81
C SER A 142 20.55 2.72 -6.27
N GLY A 143 19.79 1.64 -6.08
CA GLY A 143 20.17 0.30 -6.51
C GLY A 143 21.14 -0.44 -5.58
N LEU A 144 21.59 0.13 -4.47
CA LEU A 144 22.54 -0.53 -3.53
C LEU A 144 21.87 -1.52 -2.55
N GLY A 145 20.56 -1.74 -2.67
CA GLY A 145 19.84 -2.72 -1.85
C GLY A 145 19.32 -2.18 -0.51
N LYS A 146 19.16 -0.87 -0.34
CA LYS A 146 18.58 -0.29 0.89
C LYS A 146 17.21 -0.88 1.21
N THR A 147 16.29 -0.83 0.26
CA THR A 147 14.95 -1.43 0.37
C THR A 147 15.01 -2.93 0.64
N HIS A 148 15.96 -3.65 0.04
CA HIS A 148 16.16 -5.08 0.31
C HIS A 148 16.48 -5.32 1.80
N LEU A 149 17.37 -4.54 2.39
CA LEU A 149 17.71 -4.68 3.82
C LEU A 149 16.50 -4.37 4.72
N LEU A 150 15.68 -3.39 4.38
CA LEU A 150 14.46 -3.09 5.15
C LEU A 150 13.50 -4.29 5.14
N TYR A 151 13.27 -4.91 4.00
CA TYR A 151 12.41 -6.11 3.91
C TYR A 151 13.06 -7.33 4.57
N ALA A 152 14.38 -7.50 4.48
CA ALA A 152 15.08 -8.58 5.16
C ALA A 152 14.91 -8.48 6.69
N ILE A 153 14.99 -7.29 7.27
CA ILE A 153 14.69 -7.05 8.70
C ILE A 153 13.23 -7.44 9.00
N ALA A 154 12.27 -6.94 8.20
CA ALA A 154 10.86 -7.23 8.41
C ALA A 154 10.55 -8.73 8.34
N ASN A 155 11.17 -9.45 7.39
CA ASN A 155 10.97 -10.87 7.22
C ASN A 155 11.47 -11.69 8.42
N VAL A 156 12.65 -11.38 8.94
CA VAL A 156 13.18 -12.06 10.14
C VAL A 156 12.30 -11.78 11.36
N ILE A 157 11.91 -10.53 11.60
CA ILE A 157 11.05 -10.18 12.74
C ILE A 157 9.69 -10.88 12.61
N ARG A 158 9.09 -10.92 11.42
CA ARG A 158 7.81 -11.61 11.18
C ARG A 158 7.91 -13.12 11.36
N GLN A 159 9.05 -13.72 11.00
CA GLN A 159 9.30 -15.16 11.24
C GLN A 159 9.42 -15.47 12.72
N ASN A 160 10.08 -14.60 13.50
CA ASN A 160 10.27 -14.77 14.93
C ASN A 160 9.00 -14.45 15.74
N ASP A 161 8.25 -13.44 15.33
CA ASP A 161 6.99 -13.04 15.92
C ASP A 161 5.94 -12.71 14.83
N PRO A 162 5.10 -13.68 14.44
CA PRO A 162 4.04 -13.46 13.47
C PRO A 162 2.98 -12.43 13.88
N ALA A 163 2.90 -12.08 15.17
CA ALA A 163 1.96 -11.07 15.68
C ALA A 163 2.56 -9.66 15.69
N ALA A 164 3.86 -9.50 15.39
CA ALA A 164 4.53 -8.21 15.38
C ALA A 164 3.86 -7.21 14.44
N LYS A 165 3.58 -6.02 14.94
CA LYS A 165 3.01 -4.90 14.18
C LYS A 165 4.11 -4.21 13.39
N ILE A 166 4.31 -4.62 12.14
CA ILE A 166 5.30 -4.05 11.24
C ILE A 166 4.63 -3.01 10.35
N VAL A 167 5.12 -1.78 10.38
CA VAL A 167 4.70 -0.69 9.50
C VAL A 167 5.82 -0.37 8.53
N TYR A 168 5.57 -0.57 7.23
CA TYR A 168 6.42 -0.10 6.14
C TYR A 168 5.73 1.05 5.42
N ILE A 169 6.44 2.13 5.19
CA ILE A 169 5.93 3.31 4.50
C ILE A 169 7.06 4.02 3.76
N LYS A 170 6.75 4.65 2.63
CA LYS A 170 7.67 5.59 1.96
C LYS A 170 7.65 6.94 2.65
N GLY A 171 8.80 7.66 2.61
CA GLY A 171 8.95 8.97 3.24
C GLY A 171 7.89 9.97 2.81
N ASP A 172 7.62 10.09 1.52
CA ASP A 172 6.58 10.99 0.98
C ASP A 172 5.18 10.62 1.48
N ASP A 173 4.84 9.32 1.49
CA ASP A 173 3.54 8.85 1.98
C ASP A 173 3.38 9.11 3.48
N PHE A 174 4.46 8.94 4.26
CA PHE A 174 4.46 9.25 5.69
C PHE A 174 4.14 10.72 5.96
N ILE A 175 4.77 11.64 5.21
CA ILE A 175 4.53 13.07 5.33
C ILE A 175 3.10 13.42 4.92
N ASN A 176 2.61 12.87 3.81
CA ASN A 176 1.27 13.11 3.31
C ASN A 176 0.22 12.62 4.31
N GLU A 177 0.36 11.41 4.83
CA GLU A 177 -0.54 10.84 5.84
C GLU A 177 -0.53 11.68 7.14
N PHE A 178 0.64 12.13 7.57
CA PHE A 178 0.76 13.01 8.73
C PHE A 178 -0.03 14.31 8.55
N ILE A 179 0.17 15.00 7.41
CA ILE A 179 -0.51 16.26 7.13
C ILE A 179 -2.03 16.06 7.08
N GLU A 180 -2.50 15.00 6.44
CA GLU A 180 -3.92 14.72 6.29
C GLU A 180 -4.60 14.40 7.63
N LEU A 181 -4.00 13.52 8.43
CA LEU A 181 -4.57 13.15 9.71
C LEU A 181 -4.57 14.32 10.71
N ILE A 182 -3.56 15.20 10.66
CA ILE A 182 -3.55 16.41 11.47
C ILE A 182 -4.64 17.39 11.02
N ARG A 183 -4.81 17.63 9.70
CA ARG A 183 -5.87 18.50 9.17
C ARG A 183 -7.27 17.98 9.49
N ALA A 184 -7.44 16.67 9.50
CA ALA A 184 -8.70 16.02 9.85
C ALA A 184 -8.96 15.96 11.38
N GLY A 185 -8.06 16.48 12.21
CA GLY A 185 -8.16 16.38 13.67
C GLY A 185 -7.92 14.97 14.22
N ARG A 186 -7.42 14.05 13.40
CA ARG A 186 -7.18 12.63 13.70
C ARG A 186 -5.73 12.32 14.08
N GLY A 187 -5.03 13.25 14.70
CA GLY A 187 -3.65 13.05 15.13
C GLY A 187 -3.45 11.93 16.16
N SER A 188 -4.51 11.48 16.85
CA SER A 188 -4.50 10.27 17.67
C SER A 188 -4.28 9.00 16.86
N ASP A 189 -4.92 8.90 15.70
CA ASP A 189 -4.85 7.73 14.83
C ASP A 189 -3.44 7.59 14.21
N PHE A 190 -2.85 8.72 13.83
CA PHE A 190 -1.45 8.75 13.39
C PHE A 190 -0.51 8.26 14.51
N ARG A 191 -0.69 8.76 15.74
CA ARG A 191 0.13 8.30 16.87
C ARG A 191 -0.06 6.83 17.18
N ALA A 192 -1.29 6.33 17.17
CA ALA A 192 -1.59 4.91 17.39
C ALA A 192 -0.91 4.04 16.34
N LYS A 193 -1.01 4.39 15.05
CA LYS A 193 -0.40 3.62 13.97
C LYS A 193 1.12 3.50 14.08
N TYR A 194 1.80 4.63 14.32
CA TYR A 194 3.28 4.67 14.26
C TYR A 194 3.97 4.45 15.60
N ARG A 195 3.34 4.80 16.72
CA ARG A 195 3.92 4.59 18.06
C ARG A 195 3.65 3.21 18.63
N GLU A 196 2.58 2.56 18.18
CA GLU A 196 2.24 1.19 18.58
C GLU A 196 2.85 0.14 17.65
N ALA A 197 3.61 0.55 16.64
CA ALA A 197 4.35 -0.36 15.78
C ALA A 197 5.55 -0.93 16.54
N ASP A 198 5.74 -2.25 16.47
CA ASP A 198 6.92 -2.93 16.99
C ASP A 198 8.14 -2.68 16.08
N LEU A 199 7.88 -2.50 14.78
CA LEU A 199 8.88 -2.10 13.79
C LEU A 199 8.29 -1.05 12.85
N LEU A 200 8.97 0.09 12.72
CA LEU A 200 8.67 1.12 11.72
C LEU A 200 9.82 1.18 10.71
N LEU A 201 9.49 0.94 9.46
CA LEU A 201 10.41 1.03 8.32
C LEU A 201 9.96 2.20 7.43
N VAL A 202 10.85 3.18 7.25
CA VAL A 202 10.61 4.32 6.36
C VAL A 202 11.62 4.25 5.24
N ASP A 203 11.15 4.10 4.02
CA ASP A 203 11.96 4.00 2.81
C ASP A 203 11.90 5.28 1.99
N ASP A 204 12.91 5.52 1.15
CA ASP A 204 12.98 6.69 0.26
C ASP A 204 12.79 8.03 1.02
N VAL A 205 13.60 8.24 2.09
CA VAL A 205 13.56 9.45 2.93
C VAL A 205 14.36 10.57 2.30
#